data_cb20abe592b8ee1d96e2a3945b9d65d6
#
_entry.id   cb20abe592b8ee1d96e2a3945b9d65d6
#
_cell.length_a   1.000
_cell.length_b   1.000
_cell.length_c   1.000
_cell.angle_alpha   90.00
_cell.angle_beta   90.00
_cell.angle_gamma   90.00
#
_symmetry.space_group_name_H-M   'P 1'
#
loop_
_entity.id
_entity.type
_entity.pdbx_description
1 polymer ?
#
loop_
_entity_poly.entity_id
_entity_poly.type
_entity_poly.pdbx_seq_one_letter_code
_entity_poly.pdbx_strand_id
1 'polypeptide(L)'
;MSTQTKSSGIVLDYVKTIGIVNNGFSGRGFANPYDIAVGGDGRIFVLNRCDPLRAAAIRIGICNLDEDYLGEFGRGYGAGDGQFIWAVAMSLDSQGRLHITDEHNHRVTTYDTSGSATGEYLSHWGKAGAGDGELNGPAGIAIDSSDNVFVVDQHNSRVQKFTSEGKFIANWGSFGSGEGQFNLPWGAAVDGNDNVYIADWRNDRIQKFTNDGEFLAAFGSSGEGEGQFQRPTSVAIDPEGFIYVADWGNERVQVLGPDGSFQLILRGEATDSKWAEDYFASNPEEKAERDVSNLLPELPAHLNTPYHVSSQTEPYFWGPVSVSLDGKGRLYVAETNRHRFQVYQKR
;
A
#
# COMPACT_ATOMS: atom_id res chain seq x y z
N MET A 1 5.37 -9.92 -24.41
CA MET A 1 5.85 -11.03 -23.54
C MET A 1 4.93 -11.03 -22.32
N SER A 2 4.64 -12.19 -21.72
CA SER A 2 3.80 -12.21 -20.51
C SER A 2 4.55 -11.51 -19.38
N THR A 3 3.91 -10.51 -18.76
CA THR A 3 4.41 -9.79 -17.59
C THR A 3 4.24 -10.59 -16.29
N GLN A 4 3.67 -11.80 -16.42
CA GLN A 4 3.43 -12.74 -15.33
C GLN A 4 4.30 -14.01 -15.49
N THR A 5 5.01 -14.38 -14.42
CA THR A 5 5.69 -15.69 -14.31
C THR A 5 4.88 -16.52 -13.33
N LYS A 6 4.44 -17.73 -13.76
CA LYS A 6 3.50 -18.61 -13.01
C LYS A 6 4.16 -19.92 -12.63
N SER A 7 3.86 -20.45 -11.44
CA SER A 7 4.17 -21.84 -11.10
C SER A 7 2.96 -22.79 -11.12
N SER A 8 1.76 -22.39 -10.86
CA SER A 8 0.46 -23.06 -11.03
C SER A 8 -0.51 -22.73 -9.86
N GLY A 9 -1.73 -22.47 -10.16
CA GLY A 9 -2.82 -22.38 -9.16
C GLY A 9 -3.55 -21.03 -9.10
N ILE A 10 -2.87 -19.88 -9.15
CA ILE A 10 -3.51 -18.56 -9.13
C ILE A 10 -3.35 -17.85 -10.49
N VAL A 11 -4.41 -17.23 -10.94
CA VAL A 11 -4.41 -16.37 -12.13
C VAL A 11 -4.95 -15.00 -11.74
N LEU A 12 -4.19 -13.97 -12.06
CA LEU A 12 -4.59 -12.58 -11.90
C LEU A 12 -4.67 -11.94 -13.28
N ASP A 13 -5.87 -11.56 -13.68
CA ASP A 13 -6.08 -10.84 -14.93
C ASP A 13 -5.97 -9.35 -14.68
N TYR A 14 -5.20 -8.67 -15.50
CA TYR A 14 -5.19 -7.22 -15.52
C TYR A 14 -6.57 -6.67 -15.86
N VAL A 15 -7.07 -5.72 -15.08
CA VAL A 15 -8.36 -5.07 -15.26
C VAL A 15 -8.18 -3.68 -15.84
N LYS A 16 -7.42 -2.83 -15.15
CA LYS A 16 -7.16 -1.44 -15.58
C LYS A 16 -6.07 -0.76 -14.76
N THR A 17 -5.65 0.38 -15.27
CA THR A 17 -4.90 1.41 -14.56
C THR A 17 -5.80 2.57 -14.18
N ILE A 18 -5.64 3.11 -12.99
CA ILE A 18 -6.30 4.34 -12.54
C ILE A 18 -5.24 5.32 -12.05
N GLY A 19 -5.27 6.53 -12.58
CA GLY A 19 -4.41 7.60 -12.13
C GLY A 19 -3.80 8.42 -13.27
N ILE A 20 -3.45 9.64 -12.92
CA ILE A 20 -2.64 10.60 -13.66
C ILE A 20 -1.92 11.46 -12.62
N VAL A 21 -0.76 11.98 -12.96
CA VAL A 21 -0.05 12.90 -12.08
C VAL A 21 -0.89 14.15 -11.82
N ASN A 22 -1.10 14.46 -10.53
CA ASN A 22 -1.71 15.72 -10.13
C ASN A 22 -0.99 16.29 -8.91
N ASN A 23 -0.09 17.20 -9.16
CA ASN A 23 0.62 17.97 -8.13
C ASN A 23 -0.13 19.25 -7.74
N GLY A 24 -1.36 19.42 -8.23
CA GLY A 24 -2.20 20.59 -8.01
C GLY A 24 -2.96 20.58 -6.69
N PHE A 25 -3.80 21.60 -6.53
CA PHE A 25 -4.50 21.88 -5.28
C PHE A 25 -5.74 21.00 -5.05
N SER A 26 -6.30 20.41 -6.08
CA SER A 26 -7.47 19.52 -5.98
C SER A 26 -7.77 18.82 -7.30
N GLY A 27 -8.66 17.83 -7.25
CA GLY A 27 -9.22 17.18 -8.41
C GLY A 27 -8.58 15.85 -8.75
N ARG A 28 -8.92 15.35 -9.94
CA ARG A 28 -8.49 14.04 -10.44
C ARG A 28 -6.98 13.91 -10.49
N GLY A 29 -6.48 12.74 -10.12
CA GLY A 29 -5.07 12.38 -10.17
C GLY A 29 -4.42 12.26 -8.80
N PHE A 30 -3.21 11.73 -8.80
CA PHE A 30 -2.47 11.40 -7.59
C PHE A 30 -1.09 12.07 -7.58
N ALA A 31 -0.59 12.30 -6.36
CA ALA A 31 0.76 12.79 -6.13
C ALA A 31 1.46 11.81 -5.18
N ASN A 32 2.27 10.91 -5.74
CA ASN A 32 2.93 9.84 -4.99
C ASN A 32 1.93 9.02 -4.15
N PRO A 33 1.01 8.26 -4.78
CA PRO A 33 0.09 7.38 -4.06
C PRO A 33 0.89 6.38 -3.23
N TYR A 34 0.56 6.28 -1.96
CA TYR A 34 1.37 5.54 -1.00
C TYR A 34 0.62 4.33 -0.43
N ASP A 35 -0.68 4.45 -0.26
CA ASP A 35 -1.53 3.35 0.18
C ASP A 35 -2.94 3.44 -0.40
N ILE A 36 -3.66 2.32 -0.42
CA ILE A 36 -5.03 2.20 -0.93
C ILE A 36 -5.88 1.42 0.08
N ALA A 37 -7.05 1.97 0.39
CA ALA A 37 -8.09 1.24 1.10
C ALA A 37 -9.36 1.20 0.24
N VAL A 38 -10.04 0.05 0.23
CA VAL A 38 -11.25 -0.14 -0.58
C VAL A 38 -12.44 -0.39 0.33
N GLY A 39 -13.43 0.50 0.24
CA GLY A 39 -14.69 0.37 0.97
C GLY A 39 -15.61 -0.68 0.38
N GLY A 40 -16.45 -1.29 1.23
CA GLY A 40 -17.46 -2.25 0.80
C GLY A 40 -18.49 -1.68 -0.19
N ASP A 41 -18.64 -0.36 -0.22
CA ASP A 41 -19.46 0.40 -1.15
C ASP A 41 -18.82 0.67 -2.52
N GLY A 42 -17.57 0.24 -2.70
CA GLY A 42 -16.80 0.39 -3.94
C GLY A 42 -16.00 1.69 -4.06
N ARG A 43 -15.98 2.53 -3.02
CA ARG A 43 -15.08 3.69 -2.96
C ARG A 43 -13.65 3.20 -2.75
N ILE A 44 -12.74 3.83 -3.47
CA ILE A 44 -11.31 3.59 -3.41
C ILE A 44 -10.67 4.84 -2.82
N PHE A 45 -10.12 4.71 -1.63
CA PHE A 45 -9.37 5.77 -0.94
C PHE A 45 -7.91 5.63 -1.30
N VAL A 46 -7.29 6.71 -1.76
CA VAL A 46 -5.89 6.74 -2.18
C VAL A 46 -5.13 7.76 -1.36
N LEU A 47 -4.21 7.28 -0.52
CA LEU A 47 -3.34 8.13 0.28
C LEU A 47 -2.24 8.72 -0.59
N ASN A 48 -2.19 10.05 -0.67
CA ASN A 48 -1.14 10.77 -1.38
C ASN A 48 -0.12 11.33 -0.39
N ARG A 49 1.13 10.91 -0.52
CA ARG A 49 2.27 11.36 0.28
C ARG A 49 3.21 12.19 -0.58
N CYS A 50 3.07 13.49 -0.55
CA CYS A 50 3.84 14.40 -1.38
C CYS A 50 4.89 15.18 -0.58
N ASP A 51 5.80 15.84 -1.29
CA ASP A 51 6.77 16.77 -0.74
C ASP A 51 6.05 17.89 0.05
N PRO A 52 6.55 18.28 1.24
CA PRO A 52 6.02 19.41 2.02
C PRO A 52 5.85 20.71 1.25
N LEU A 53 6.68 20.96 0.23
CA LEU A 53 6.55 22.12 -0.65
C LEU A 53 5.27 22.09 -1.51
N ARG A 54 4.62 20.93 -1.59
CA ARG A 54 3.36 20.68 -2.30
C ARG A 54 2.26 20.26 -1.32
N ALA A 55 2.13 20.99 -0.22
CA ALA A 55 1.24 20.64 0.89
C ALA A 55 -0.20 20.34 0.45
N ALA A 56 -0.71 21.00 -0.59
CA ALA A 56 -2.04 20.76 -1.13
C ALA A 56 -2.20 19.39 -1.81
N ALA A 57 -1.11 18.74 -2.18
CA ALA A 57 -1.13 17.40 -2.75
C ALA A 57 -1.11 16.28 -1.70
N ILE A 58 -0.86 16.61 -0.42
CA ILE A 58 -0.99 15.70 0.72
C ILE A 58 -2.48 15.60 1.05
N ARG A 59 -3.10 14.48 0.68
CA ARG A 59 -4.54 14.25 0.81
C ARG A 59 -4.91 12.80 0.62
N ILE A 60 -6.13 12.44 1.01
CA ILE A 60 -6.79 11.21 0.62
C ILE A 60 -7.72 11.55 -0.56
N GLY A 61 -7.43 11.03 -1.75
CA GLY A 61 -8.32 11.11 -2.91
C GLY A 61 -9.31 9.96 -2.89
N ILE A 62 -10.52 10.20 -3.39
CA ILE A 62 -11.57 9.19 -3.49
C ILE A 62 -11.97 9.02 -4.94
N CYS A 63 -11.94 7.79 -5.43
CA CYS A 63 -12.46 7.42 -6.74
C CYS A 63 -13.21 6.07 -6.67
N ASN A 64 -13.70 5.60 -7.81
CA ASN A 64 -14.26 4.27 -7.98
C ASN A 64 -13.59 3.54 -9.16
N LEU A 65 -14.00 2.29 -9.43
CA LEU A 65 -13.48 1.53 -10.57
C LEU A 65 -13.88 2.09 -11.93
N ASP A 66 -14.93 2.89 -12.02
CA ASP A 66 -15.31 3.57 -13.27
C ASP A 66 -14.48 4.83 -13.53
N GLU A 67 -13.51 5.07 -12.64
CA GLU A 67 -12.60 6.22 -12.63
C GLU A 67 -13.32 7.56 -12.43
N ASP A 68 -14.49 7.53 -11.76
CA ASP A 68 -15.12 8.76 -11.32
C ASP A 68 -14.35 9.30 -10.11
N TYR A 69 -14.01 10.58 -10.18
CA TYR A 69 -13.49 11.30 -9.02
C TYR A 69 -14.65 11.67 -8.09
N LEU A 70 -14.64 11.14 -6.86
CA LEU A 70 -15.72 11.30 -5.90
C LEU A 70 -15.47 12.40 -4.88
N GLY A 71 -14.20 12.79 -4.69
CA GLY A 71 -13.83 13.83 -3.73
C GLY A 71 -12.47 13.61 -3.11
N GLU A 72 -12.17 14.37 -2.05
CA GLU A 72 -10.92 14.29 -1.30
C GLU A 72 -11.06 14.91 0.09
N PHE A 73 -10.21 14.51 1.02
CA PHE A 73 -10.14 15.05 2.39
C PHE A 73 -8.71 14.91 2.97
N GLY A 74 -8.53 15.32 4.23
CA GLY A 74 -7.28 15.19 4.94
C GLY A 74 -6.17 16.05 4.33
N ARG A 75 -6.49 17.32 4.07
CA ARG A 75 -5.56 18.23 3.40
C ARG A 75 -4.59 18.92 4.33
N GLY A 76 -3.40 19.05 3.85
CA GLY A 76 -2.42 20.00 4.33
C GLY A 76 -1.30 19.36 5.14
N TYR A 77 -0.18 20.04 5.09
CA TYR A 77 1.03 19.69 5.81
C TYR A 77 0.98 20.28 7.23
N GLY A 78 1.13 19.43 8.23
CA GLY A 78 1.16 19.90 9.62
C GLY A 78 0.77 18.84 10.65
N ALA A 79 0.67 19.28 11.90
CA ALA A 79 0.27 18.48 13.05
C ALA A 79 -1.13 18.84 13.59
N GLY A 80 -1.84 19.76 12.96
CA GLY A 80 -3.22 20.13 13.33
C GLY A 80 -4.21 19.02 13.04
N ASP A 81 -5.47 19.25 13.41
CA ASP A 81 -6.58 18.34 13.18
C ASP A 81 -6.74 18.07 11.68
N GLY A 82 -6.74 16.80 11.31
CA GLY A 82 -6.87 16.38 9.92
C GLY A 82 -5.69 16.70 8.99
N GLN A 83 -4.57 17.18 9.53
CA GLN A 83 -3.34 17.40 8.77
C GLN A 83 -2.38 16.22 8.90
N PHE A 84 -1.51 16.06 7.91
CA PHE A 84 -0.46 15.05 7.89
C PHE A 84 0.90 15.68 7.59
N ILE A 85 1.98 15.03 8.08
CA ILE A 85 3.35 15.32 7.65
C ILE A 85 3.85 14.18 6.76
N TRP A 86 3.86 12.95 7.29
CA TRP A 86 4.22 11.75 6.54
C TRP A 86 3.25 10.61 6.82
N ALA A 87 2.06 10.71 6.23
CA ALA A 87 1.11 9.62 6.27
C ALA A 87 1.65 8.41 5.49
N VAL A 88 1.50 7.20 6.04
CA VAL A 88 2.15 5.98 5.51
C VAL A 88 1.13 4.94 5.06
N ALA A 89 0.18 4.58 5.91
CA ALA A 89 -0.76 3.52 5.64
C ALA A 89 -2.14 3.87 6.19
N MET A 90 -3.16 3.19 5.67
CA MET A 90 -4.54 3.38 6.10
C MET A 90 -5.33 2.08 6.08
N SER A 91 -6.30 1.95 6.98
CA SER A 91 -7.19 0.80 7.05
C SER A 91 -8.60 1.23 7.46
N LEU A 92 -9.61 0.59 6.88
CA LEU A 92 -11.02 0.80 7.21
C LEU A 92 -11.46 -0.19 8.28
N ASP A 93 -12.20 0.30 9.28
CA ASP A 93 -12.88 -0.56 10.24
C ASP A 93 -14.29 -0.94 9.78
N SER A 94 -14.98 -1.78 10.56
CA SER A 94 -16.33 -2.27 10.25
C SER A 94 -17.40 -1.17 10.24
N GLN A 95 -17.10 -0.01 10.83
CA GLN A 95 -18.02 1.15 10.92
C GLN A 95 -17.76 2.16 9.80
N GLY A 96 -16.81 1.90 8.91
CA GLY A 96 -16.42 2.82 7.84
C GLY A 96 -15.56 3.98 8.34
N ARG A 97 -14.87 3.81 9.47
CA ARG A 97 -13.85 4.77 9.90
C ARG A 97 -12.52 4.40 9.26
N LEU A 98 -11.85 5.39 8.71
CA LEU A 98 -10.53 5.26 8.11
C LEU A 98 -9.46 5.71 9.10
N HIS A 99 -8.61 4.76 9.51
CA HIS A 99 -7.49 4.97 10.42
C HIS A 99 -6.22 5.13 9.59
N ILE A 100 -5.44 6.19 9.84
CA ILE A 100 -4.28 6.57 9.03
C ILE A 100 -3.08 6.81 9.94
N THR A 101 -1.97 6.11 9.70
CA THR A 101 -0.71 6.34 10.40
C THR A 101 0.03 7.55 9.83
N ASP A 102 0.61 8.36 10.70
CA ASP A 102 1.52 9.46 10.36
C ASP A 102 2.87 9.26 11.05
N GLU A 103 3.86 8.85 10.27
CA GLU A 103 5.21 8.51 10.71
C GLU A 103 5.88 9.66 11.48
N HIS A 104 5.77 10.89 10.96
CA HIS A 104 6.44 12.05 11.55
C HIS A 104 5.69 12.61 12.76
N ASN A 105 4.37 12.59 12.74
CA ASN A 105 3.54 13.07 13.84
C ASN A 105 3.40 12.02 14.96
N HIS A 106 3.94 10.80 14.78
CA HIS A 106 3.90 9.69 15.75
C HIS A 106 2.48 9.38 16.23
N ARG A 107 1.52 9.36 15.32
CA ARG A 107 0.10 9.20 15.66
C ARG A 107 -0.68 8.43 14.61
N VAL A 108 -1.89 8.03 14.98
CA VAL A 108 -2.95 7.56 14.08
C VAL A 108 -4.04 8.61 14.05
N THR A 109 -4.49 9.00 12.87
CA THR A 109 -5.61 9.93 12.66
C THR A 109 -6.81 9.15 12.12
N THR A 110 -8.00 9.42 12.65
CA THR A 110 -9.24 8.71 12.29
C THR A 110 -10.23 9.66 11.65
N TYR A 111 -10.84 9.20 10.54
CA TYR A 111 -11.91 9.89 9.82
C TYR A 111 -13.16 9.01 9.74
N ASP A 112 -14.33 9.59 9.86
CA ASP A 112 -15.58 8.95 9.45
C ASP A 112 -15.76 9.10 7.94
N THR A 113 -15.89 7.97 7.25
CA THR A 113 -16.18 7.92 5.81
C THR A 113 -17.53 7.27 5.51
N SER A 114 -18.32 6.91 6.53
CA SER A 114 -19.56 6.17 6.38
C SER A 114 -20.69 6.94 5.71
N GLY A 115 -20.72 8.25 5.85
CA GLY A 115 -21.87 9.10 5.50
C GLY A 115 -21.66 10.10 4.36
N SER A 116 -20.46 10.35 3.88
CA SER A 116 -20.20 11.43 2.93
C SER A 116 -19.23 11.05 1.81
N ALA A 117 -19.27 11.81 0.70
CA ALA A 117 -18.27 11.72 -0.38
C ALA A 117 -16.89 12.20 0.09
N THR A 118 -16.78 12.79 1.27
CA THR A 118 -15.54 13.28 1.89
C THR A 118 -15.47 12.80 3.33
N GLY A 119 -14.28 12.42 3.81
CA GLY A 119 -14.09 12.00 5.22
C GLY A 119 -14.26 13.17 6.18
N GLU A 120 -14.91 12.93 7.31
CA GLU A 120 -15.01 13.85 8.44
C GLU A 120 -13.96 13.50 9.49
N TYR A 121 -13.11 14.45 9.86
CA TYR A 121 -12.11 14.24 10.92
C TYR A 121 -12.82 13.95 12.26
N LEU A 122 -12.45 12.85 12.91
CA LEU A 122 -12.97 12.47 14.21
C LEU A 122 -11.96 12.75 15.32
N SER A 123 -10.77 12.20 15.22
CA SER A 123 -9.76 12.26 16.29
C SER A 123 -8.38 11.87 15.78
N HIS A 124 -7.39 12.04 16.64
CA HIS A 124 -6.09 11.37 16.51
C HIS A 124 -5.64 10.90 17.91
N TRP A 125 -4.78 9.88 17.90
CA TRP A 125 -4.18 9.29 19.10
C TRP A 125 -2.75 8.80 18.82
N GLY A 126 -1.99 8.59 19.88
CA GLY A 126 -0.55 8.31 19.83
C GLY A 126 0.26 9.55 20.14
N LYS A 127 1.49 9.33 20.59
CA LYS A 127 2.51 10.35 20.87
C LYS A 127 3.89 9.73 20.72
N ALA A 128 4.89 10.57 20.47
CA ALA A 128 6.27 10.14 20.34
C ALA A 128 6.80 9.45 21.61
N GLY A 129 7.40 8.27 21.45
CA GLY A 129 8.07 7.57 22.55
C GLY A 129 8.23 6.07 22.31
N ALA A 130 8.66 5.33 23.36
CA ALA A 130 8.89 3.89 23.34
C ALA A 130 8.09 3.13 24.40
N GLY A 131 7.30 3.80 25.23
CA GLY A 131 6.41 3.18 26.22
C GLY A 131 5.17 2.54 25.56
N ASP A 132 4.36 1.87 26.36
CA ASP A 132 3.09 1.29 25.90
C ASP A 132 2.13 2.40 25.43
N GLY A 133 1.61 2.27 24.23
CA GLY A 133 0.78 3.27 23.59
C GLY A 133 1.51 4.49 23.01
N GLU A 134 2.85 4.59 23.23
CA GLU A 134 3.69 5.57 22.53
C GLU A 134 4.22 4.99 21.23
N LEU A 135 4.42 5.81 20.22
CA LEU A 135 4.80 5.42 18.87
C LEU A 135 6.09 6.13 18.43
N ASN A 136 6.90 5.44 17.64
CA ASN A 136 8.09 6.02 17.01
C ASN A 136 8.13 5.64 15.53
N GLY A 137 7.62 6.54 14.68
CA GLY A 137 7.48 6.28 13.25
C GLY A 137 6.46 5.17 12.96
N PRO A 138 5.15 5.34 13.32
CA PRO A 138 4.15 4.37 12.95
C PRO A 138 4.05 4.24 11.42
N ALA A 139 4.18 3.01 10.91
CA ALA A 139 4.15 2.68 9.50
C ALA A 139 2.85 1.94 9.15
N GLY A 140 2.88 0.62 8.94
CA GLY A 140 1.70 -0.16 8.57
C GLY A 140 0.62 -0.15 9.64
N ILE A 141 -0.63 -0.31 9.19
CA ILE A 141 -1.81 -0.42 10.04
C ILE A 141 -2.73 -1.51 9.49
N ALA A 142 -3.29 -2.34 10.37
CA ALA A 142 -4.28 -3.34 10.02
C ALA A 142 -5.34 -3.44 11.11
N ILE A 143 -6.52 -3.97 10.79
CA ILE A 143 -7.67 -4.02 11.69
C ILE A 143 -8.21 -5.45 11.70
N ASP A 144 -8.50 -6.00 12.90
CA ASP A 144 -9.08 -7.33 13.05
C ASP A 144 -10.62 -7.32 13.00
N SER A 145 -11.23 -8.51 13.06
CA SER A 145 -12.68 -8.68 13.02
C SER A 145 -13.43 -8.06 14.20
N SER A 146 -12.71 -7.67 15.25
CA SER A 146 -13.24 -6.99 16.44
C SER A 146 -12.96 -5.49 16.48
N ASP A 147 -12.52 -4.92 15.34
CA ASP A 147 -12.09 -3.52 15.19
C ASP A 147 -10.89 -3.13 16.07
N ASN A 148 -10.05 -4.09 16.51
CA ASN A 148 -8.79 -3.74 17.12
C ASN A 148 -7.77 -3.32 16.03
N VAL A 149 -6.99 -2.31 16.35
CA VAL A 149 -6.04 -1.69 15.43
C VAL A 149 -4.62 -2.15 15.76
N PHE A 150 -3.95 -2.76 14.78
CA PHE A 150 -2.54 -3.12 14.86
C PHE A 150 -1.71 -2.05 14.15
N VAL A 151 -0.75 -1.50 14.86
CA VAL A 151 0.17 -0.47 14.33
C VAL A 151 1.60 -0.99 14.36
N VAL A 152 2.25 -0.95 13.22
CA VAL A 152 3.69 -1.22 13.10
C VAL A 152 4.44 0.00 13.63
N ASP A 153 5.04 -0.14 14.81
CA ASP A 153 5.84 0.89 15.48
C ASP A 153 7.31 0.73 15.05
N GLN A 154 7.59 1.21 13.83
CA GLN A 154 8.74 0.87 12.99
C GLN A 154 10.08 1.07 13.70
N HIS A 155 10.32 2.27 14.24
CA HIS A 155 11.60 2.60 14.86
C HIS A 155 11.77 2.00 16.27
N ASN A 156 10.70 1.50 16.87
CA ASN A 156 10.73 0.69 18.08
C ASN A 156 10.80 -0.81 17.79
N SER A 157 10.81 -1.22 16.49
CA SER A 157 10.90 -2.61 16.06
C SER A 157 9.86 -3.52 16.70
N ARG A 158 8.61 -3.06 16.80
CA ARG A 158 7.50 -3.78 17.42
C ARG A 158 6.17 -3.56 16.68
N VAL A 159 5.18 -4.36 17.01
CA VAL A 159 3.78 -4.15 16.68
C VAL A 159 3.03 -3.83 17.97
N GLN A 160 2.14 -2.87 17.94
CA GLN A 160 1.24 -2.56 19.05
C GLN A 160 -0.22 -2.76 18.64
N LYS A 161 -1.02 -3.34 19.53
CA LYS A 161 -2.46 -3.54 19.40
C LYS A 161 -3.20 -2.52 20.25
N PHE A 162 -4.23 -1.92 19.68
CA PHE A 162 -5.08 -0.89 20.30
C PHE A 162 -6.56 -1.20 20.07
N THR A 163 -7.43 -0.60 20.87
CA THR A 163 -8.84 -0.45 20.48
C THR A 163 -8.96 0.55 19.34
N SER A 164 -10.09 0.60 18.66
CA SER A 164 -10.37 1.58 17.61
C SER A 164 -10.29 3.04 18.10
N GLU A 165 -10.44 3.29 19.41
CA GLU A 165 -10.29 4.61 20.03
C GLU A 165 -8.84 4.90 20.47
N GLY A 166 -7.89 3.99 20.18
CA GLY A 166 -6.47 4.19 20.49
C GLY A 166 -6.05 3.82 21.91
N LYS A 167 -6.87 3.04 22.65
CA LYS A 167 -6.45 2.51 23.95
C LYS A 167 -5.52 1.31 23.75
N PHE A 168 -4.32 1.38 24.31
CA PHE A 168 -3.34 0.29 24.26
C PHE A 168 -3.88 -1.02 24.85
N ILE A 169 -3.62 -2.14 24.18
CA ILE A 169 -4.00 -3.49 24.58
C ILE A 169 -2.76 -4.34 24.82
N ALA A 170 -1.88 -4.47 23.80
CA ALA A 170 -0.71 -5.34 23.84
C ALA A 170 0.38 -4.86 22.88
N ASN A 171 1.58 -5.39 23.01
CA ASN A 171 2.64 -5.25 22.01
C ASN A 171 3.52 -6.49 21.96
N TRP A 172 4.23 -6.67 20.84
CA TRP A 172 5.24 -7.70 20.67
C TRP A 172 6.30 -7.26 19.67
N GLY A 173 7.44 -7.95 19.72
CA GLY A 173 8.57 -7.67 18.83
C GLY A 173 9.71 -6.98 19.55
N SER A 174 10.88 -7.07 18.95
CA SER A 174 12.10 -6.38 19.36
C SER A 174 13.05 -6.29 18.16
N PHE A 175 14.06 -5.44 18.22
CA PHE A 175 15.07 -5.35 17.16
C PHE A 175 15.84 -6.66 16.99
N GLY A 176 15.95 -7.14 15.76
CA GLY A 176 16.72 -8.31 15.39
C GLY A 176 16.26 -9.01 14.12
N SER A 177 16.74 -10.23 13.88
CA SER A 177 16.42 -11.06 12.71
C SER A 177 15.87 -12.45 13.07
N GLY A 178 15.73 -12.78 14.35
CA GLY A 178 15.12 -14.01 14.83
C GLY A 178 13.59 -14.02 14.62
N GLU A 179 12.96 -15.12 15.02
CA GLU A 179 11.50 -15.26 15.06
C GLU A 179 10.91 -14.24 16.03
N GLY A 180 9.90 -13.49 15.59
CA GLY A 180 9.27 -12.43 16.35
C GLY A 180 10.12 -11.16 16.53
N GLN A 181 11.33 -11.12 15.96
CA GLN A 181 12.16 -9.92 15.92
C GLN A 181 12.01 -9.19 14.59
N PHE A 182 12.19 -7.88 14.58
CA PHE A 182 12.02 -7.03 13.41
C PHE A 182 13.20 -6.10 13.16
N ASN A 183 13.42 -5.76 11.91
CA ASN A 183 14.34 -4.71 11.51
C ASN A 183 13.63 -3.73 10.58
N LEU A 184 13.21 -2.59 11.12
CA LEU A 184 12.39 -1.60 10.44
C LEU A 184 11.15 -2.24 9.77
N PRO A 185 10.26 -2.91 10.50
CA PRO A 185 9.04 -3.48 9.92
C PRO A 185 8.20 -2.37 9.28
N TRP A 186 7.46 -2.68 8.18
CA TRP A 186 6.75 -1.65 7.44
C TRP A 186 5.25 -1.94 7.34
N GLY A 187 4.83 -2.85 6.46
CA GLY A 187 3.42 -3.14 6.20
C GLY A 187 2.82 -4.14 7.19
N ALA A 188 1.51 -4.07 7.36
CA ALA A 188 0.72 -5.00 8.17
C ALA A 188 -0.55 -5.43 7.43
N ALA A 189 -1.00 -6.66 7.66
CA ALA A 189 -2.30 -7.17 7.24
C ALA A 189 -2.86 -8.13 8.28
N VAL A 190 -4.17 -8.35 8.26
CA VAL A 190 -4.87 -9.35 9.07
C VAL A 190 -5.61 -10.30 8.14
N ASP A 191 -5.52 -11.62 8.38
CA ASP A 191 -6.26 -12.62 7.62
C ASP A 191 -7.67 -12.88 8.23
N GLY A 192 -8.50 -13.67 7.54
CA GLY A 192 -9.86 -14.00 7.98
C GLY A 192 -9.93 -14.80 9.28
N ASN A 193 -8.82 -15.23 9.86
CA ASN A 193 -8.70 -15.88 11.16
C ASN A 193 -8.08 -14.96 12.21
N ASP A 194 -8.00 -13.66 11.92
CA ASP A 194 -7.36 -12.63 12.75
C ASP A 194 -5.85 -12.82 12.99
N ASN A 195 -5.16 -13.62 12.17
CA ASN A 195 -3.69 -13.65 12.24
C ASN A 195 -3.10 -12.42 11.60
N VAL A 196 -2.03 -11.91 12.20
CA VAL A 196 -1.35 -10.68 11.81
C VAL A 196 -0.10 -11.00 10.98
N TYR A 197 0.03 -10.37 9.81
CA TYR A 197 1.18 -10.51 8.93
C TYR A 197 1.93 -9.18 8.86
N ILE A 198 3.25 -9.23 8.99
CA ILE A 198 4.12 -8.07 9.03
C ILE A 198 5.20 -8.18 7.97
N ALA A 199 5.31 -7.15 7.13
CA ALA A 199 6.43 -6.98 6.21
C ALA A 199 7.66 -6.47 6.99
N ASP A 200 8.62 -7.37 7.22
CA ASP A 200 9.84 -7.11 7.98
C ASP A 200 10.94 -6.60 7.02
N TRP A 201 10.83 -5.31 6.68
CA TRP A 201 11.42 -4.63 5.55
C TRP A 201 12.93 -4.87 5.37
N ARG A 202 13.75 -4.74 6.43
CA ARG A 202 15.20 -4.95 6.35
C ARG A 202 15.65 -6.38 6.60
N ASN A 203 14.73 -7.26 6.95
CA ASN A 203 14.99 -8.70 7.03
C ASN A 203 14.47 -9.45 5.79
N ASP A 204 13.92 -8.73 4.79
CA ASP A 204 13.50 -9.25 3.49
C ASP A 204 12.54 -10.46 3.61
N ARG A 205 11.56 -10.35 4.54
CA ARG A 205 10.61 -11.44 4.83
C ARG A 205 9.25 -10.91 5.26
N ILE A 206 8.26 -11.81 5.26
CA ILE A 206 6.96 -11.61 5.91
C ILE A 206 6.92 -12.50 7.14
N GLN A 207 6.49 -12.00 8.28
CA GLN A 207 6.25 -12.80 9.49
C GLN A 207 4.76 -12.84 9.81
N LYS A 208 4.27 -14.03 10.23
CA LYS A 208 2.88 -14.29 10.64
C LYS A 208 2.83 -14.53 12.15
N PHE A 209 1.81 -13.95 12.79
CA PHE A 209 1.56 -14.04 14.22
C PHE A 209 0.10 -14.38 14.50
N THR A 210 -0.18 -14.92 15.68
CA THR A 210 -1.55 -14.90 16.21
C THR A 210 -1.98 -13.46 16.49
N ASN A 211 -3.28 -13.27 16.74
CA ASN A 211 -3.85 -11.98 17.14
C ASN A 211 -3.25 -11.43 18.46
N ASP A 212 -2.68 -12.31 19.29
CA ASP A 212 -2.02 -11.97 20.56
C ASP A 212 -0.50 -11.84 20.46
N GLY A 213 0.05 -11.96 19.23
CA GLY A 213 1.47 -11.73 18.96
C GLY A 213 2.38 -12.94 19.09
N GLU A 214 1.84 -14.18 19.20
CA GLU A 214 2.65 -15.40 19.16
C GLU A 214 3.11 -15.65 17.72
N PHE A 215 4.41 -15.91 17.52
CA PHE A 215 4.99 -16.22 16.22
C PHE A 215 4.45 -17.54 15.66
N LEU A 216 4.02 -17.54 14.40
CA LEU A 216 3.49 -18.71 13.71
C LEU A 216 4.38 -19.17 12.56
N ALA A 217 4.83 -18.23 11.71
CA ALA A 217 5.62 -18.54 10.53
C ALA A 217 6.39 -17.33 10.01
N ALA A 218 7.41 -17.60 9.18
CA ALA A 218 8.05 -16.60 8.34
C ALA A 218 8.12 -17.09 6.89
N PHE A 219 7.95 -16.17 5.95
CA PHE A 219 7.94 -16.42 4.52
C PHE A 219 8.94 -15.52 3.82
N GLY A 220 9.69 -16.07 2.87
CA GLY A 220 10.66 -15.34 2.07
C GLY A 220 12.07 -15.30 2.68
N SER A 221 12.98 -14.82 1.87
CA SER A 221 14.38 -14.56 2.20
C SER A 221 14.94 -13.49 1.26
N SER A 222 16.10 -12.92 1.58
CA SER A 222 16.73 -11.89 0.76
C SER A 222 17.09 -12.39 -0.64
N GLY A 223 16.74 -11.63 -1.68
CA GLY A 223 17.10 -11.91 -3.05
C GLY A 223 16.09 -11.46 -4.10
N GLU A 224 16.33 -11.88 -5.35
CA GLU A 224 15.53 -11.52 -6.54
C GLU A 224 14.76 -12.72 -7.12
N GLY A 225 14.98 -13.94 -6.60
CA GLY A 225 14.36 -15.18 -7.06
C GLY A 225 12.88 -15.30 -6.66
N GLU A 226 12.29 -16.45 -7.00
CA GLU A 226 10.95 -16.86 -6.59
C GLU A 226 10.93 -17.09 -5.07
N GLY A 227 9.95 -16.48 -4.36
CA GLY A 227 9.86 -16.52 -2.91
C GLY A 227 10.95 -15.74 -2.18
N GLN A 228 11.80 -15.01 -2.88
CA GLN A 228 12.78 -14.08 -2.31
C GLN A 228 12.29 -12.63 -2.43
N PHE A 229 12.62 -11.81 -1.45
CA PHE A 229 12.23 -10.41 -1.41
C PHE A 229 13.41 -9.47 -1.25
N GLN A 230 13.21 -8.23 -1.63
CA GLN A 230 14.10 -7.13 -1.32
C GLN A 230 13.26 -5.96 -0.80
N ARG A 231 13.34 -5.73 0.50
CA ARG A 231 12.61 -4.63 1.17
C ARG A 231 11.10 -4.67 0.89
N PRO A 232 10.39 -5.75 1.29
CA PRO A 232 8.93 -5.81 1.13
C PRO A 232 8.26 -4.70 1.96
N THR A 233 7.39 -3.89 1.33
CA THR A 233 6.75 -2.75 1.98
C THR A 233 5.31 -3.00 2.38
N SER A 234 4.62 -3.92 1.73
CA SER A 234 3.20 -4.18 2.00
C SER A 234 2.88 -5.64 1.81
N VAL A 235 1.88 -6.10 2.53
CA VAL A 235 1.34 -7.47 2.45
C VAL A 235 -0.18 -7.40 2.50
N ALA A 236 -0.84 -8.28 1.75
CA ALA A 236 -2.30 -8.49 1.83
C ALA A 236 -2.60 -9.98 1.74
N ILE A 237 -3.68 -10.43 2.39
CA ILE A 237 -4.04 -11.84 2.48
C ILE A 237 -5.46 -12.00 1.97
N ASP A 238 -5.68 -12.92 1.03
CA ASP A 238 -7.02 -13.24 0.56
C ASP A 238 -7.73 -14.30 1.44
N PRO A 239 -9.03 -14.52 1.25
CA PRO A 239 -9.79 -15.49 2.06
C PRO A 239 -9.30 -16.95 1.96
N GLU A 240 -8.58 -17.30 0.88
CA GLU A 240 -7.97 -18.64 0.71
C GLU A 240 -6.57 -18.73 1.32
N GLY A 241 -6.05 -17.61 1.86
CA GLY A 241 -4.76 -17.52 2.54
C GLY A 241 -3.57 -17.25 1.62
N PHE A 242 -3.80 -16.90 0.34
CA PHE A 242 -2.69 -16.45 -0.52
C PHE A 242 -2.14 -15.11 -0.02
N ILE A 243 -0.82 -15.00 -0.05
CA ILE A 243 -0.06 -13.87 0.49
C ILE A 243 0.46 -13.04 -0.67
N TYR A 244 -0.05 -11.81 -0.81
CA TYR A 244 0.36 -10.84 -1.82
C TYR A 244 1.37 -9.89 -1.20
N VAL A 245 2.53 -9.72 -1.81
CA VAL A 245 3.64 -8.94 -1.25
C VAL A 245 4.11 -7.89 -2.26
N ALA A 246 4.09 -6.63 -1.86
CA ALA A 246 4.78 -5.55 -2.57
C ALA A 246 6.29 -5.68 -2.31
N ASP A 247 7.00 -6.29 -3.24
CA ASP A 247 8.44 -6.53 -3.22
C ASP A 247 9.16 -5.32 -3.83
N TRP A 248 9.15 -4.21 -3.06
CA TRP A 248 9.51 -2.86 -3.51
C TRP A 248 10.90 -2.77 -4.12
N GLY A 249 11.91 -3.37 -3.49
CA GLY A 249 13.29 -3.31 -3.98
C GLY A 249 13.51 -4.10 -5.27
N ASN A 250 12.60 -5.03 -5.61
CA ASN A 250 12.60 -5.81 -6.85
C ASN A 250 11.58 -5.29 -7.86
N GLU A 251 10.90 -4.18 -7.57
CA GLU A 251 9.91 -3.52 -8.46
C GLU A 251 8.83 -4.49 -8.97
N ARG A 252 8.27 -5.30 -8.08
CA ARG A 252 7.30 -6.34 -8.43
C ARG A 252 6.32 -6.61 -7.29
N VAL A 253 5.25 -7.34 -7.60
CA VAL A 253 4.41 -8.02 -6.62
C VAL A 253 4.65 -9.51 -6.74
N GLN A 254 4.85 -10.20 -5.62
CA GLN A 254 4.85 -11.66 -5.57
C GLN A 254 3.61 -12.17 -4.83
N VAL A 255 3.10 -13.31 -5.27
CA VAL A 255 2.05 -14.05 -4.58
C VAL A 255 2.63 -15.37 -4.12
N LEU A 256 2.44 -15.65 -2.83
CA LEU A 256 2.77 -16.94 -2.23
C LEU A 256 1.50 -17.70 -1.86
N GLY A 257 1.56 -19.01 -1.81
CA GLY A 257 0.51 -19.84 -1.24
C GLY A 257 0.40 -19.68 0.28
N PRO A 258 -0.66 -20.25 0.90
CA PRO A 258 -0.82 -20.25 2.36
C PRO A 258 0.33 -20.90 3.13
N ASP A 259 1.05 -21.79 2.48
CA ASP A 259 2.23 -22.51 2.99
C ASP A 259 3.56 -21.78 2.68
N GLY A 260 3.49 -20.61 2.06
CA GLY A 260 4.65 -19.83 1.62
C GLY A 260 5.23 -20.25 0.28
N SER A 261 4.66 -21.24 -0.42
CA SER A 261 5.13 -21.66 -1.74
C SER A 261 4.91 -20.56 -2.78
N PHE A 262 5.90 -20.36 -3.65
CA PHE A 262 5.79 -19.39 -4.74
C PHE A 262 4.65 -19.73 -5.71
N GLN A 263 3.86 -18.75 -6.09
CA GLN A 263 2.75 -18.89 -7.03
C GLN A 263 2.90 -18.02 -8.27
N LEU A 264 3.20 -16.73 -8.10
CA LEU A 264 3.11 -15.75 -9.18
C LEU A 264 4.01 -14.55 -8.95
N ILE A 265 4.60 -14.01 -10.02
CA ILE A 265 5.18 -12.66 -10.07
C ILE A 265 4.37 -11.80 -11.03
N LEU A 266 4.02 -10.59 -10.60
CA LEU A 266 3.52 -9.51 -11.42
C LEU A 266 4.57 -8.42 -11.53
N ARG A 267 4.77 -7.90 -12.76
CA ARG A 267 5.66 -6.76 -13.02
C ARG A 267 4.92 -5.51 -13.47
N GLY A 268 3.59 -5.59 -13.63
CA GLY A 268 2.74 -4.52 -14.13
C GLY A 268 2.38 -4.69 -15.60
N GLU A 269 1.17 -4.25 -15.95
CA GLU A 269 0.56 -4.33 -17.28
C GLU A 269 -0.21 -3.04 -17.62
N ALA A 270 0.27 -1.88 -17.12
CA ALA A 270 -0.47 -0.63 -17.20
C ALA A 270 -0.78 -0.20 -18.65
N THR A 271 -1.98 0.33 -18.81
CA THR A 271 -2.44 1.07 -19.98
C THR A 271 -2.79 2.50 -19.59
N ASP A 272 -3.15 3.34 -20.55
CA ASP A 272 -3.67 4.68 -20.25
C ASP A 272 -4.96 4.55 -19.43
N SER A 273 -5.09 5.37 -18.36
CA SER A 273 -6.32 5.50 -17.60
C SER A 273 -7.32 6.39 -18.35
N LYS A 274 -8.60 6.32 -18.01
CA LYS A 274 -9.62 7.25 -18.52
C LYS A 274 -9.23 8.72 -18.26
N TRP A 275 -8.61 8.99 -17.11
CA TRP A 275 -8.14 10.34 -16.81
C TRP A 275 -6.98 10.79 -17.71
N ALA A 276 -6.09 9.87 -18.10
CA ALA A 276 -5.02 10.14 -19.06
C ALA A 276 -5.60 10.33 -20.48
N GLU A 277 -6.57 9.52 -20.87
CA GLU A 277 -7.27 9.66 -22.15
C GLU A 277 -7.98 11.02 -22.27
N ASP A 278 -8.70 11.45 -21.22
CA ASP A 278 -9.35 12.77 -21.15
C ASP A 278 -8.32 13.91 -21.28
N TYR A 279 -7.16 13.75 -20.62
CA TYR A 279 -6.05 14.70 -20.72
C TYR A 279 -5.52 14.78 -22.15
N PHE A 280 -5.23 13.65 -22.78
CA PHE A 280 -4.74 13.58 -24.16
C PHE A 280 -5.78 14.09 -25.19
N ALA A 281 -7.06 13.90 -24.95
CA ALA A 281 -8.10 14.47 -25.79
C ALA A 281 -8.04 16.02 -25.82
N SER A 282 -7.60 16.61 -24.73
CA SER A 282 -7.39 18.06 -24.61
C SER A 282 -5.99 18.53 -25.02
N ASN A 283 -5.04 17.61 -25.17
CA ASN A 283 -3.61 17.87 -25.47
C ASN A 283 -3.12 16.95 -26.61
N PRO A 284 -3.63 17.12 -27.86
CA PRO A 284 -3.36 16.20 -28.96
C PRO A 284 -1.91 16.12 -29.40
N GLU A 285 -1.12 17.16 -29.20
CA GLU A 285 0.31 17.16 -29.51
C GLU A 285 1.06 16.21 -28.58
N GLU A 286 0.79 16.24 -27.27
CA GLU A 286 1.38 15.31 -26.31
C GLU A 286 0.93 13.85 -26.56
N LYS A 287 -0.33 13.66 -26.99
CA LYS A 287 -0.79 12.33 -27.41
C LYS A 287 0.01 11.81 -28.61
N ALA A 288 0.24 12.65 -29.61
CA ALA A 288 1.00 12.25 -30.79
C ALA A 288 2.46 11.88 -30.45
N GLU A 289 3.10 12.61 -29.53
CA GLU A 289 4.45 12.27 -29.04
C GLU A 289 4.45 10.94 -28.27
N ARG A 290 3.44 10.71 -27.43
CA ARG A 290 3.29 9.45 -26.69
C ARG A 290 3.12 8.26 -27.64
N ASP A 291 2.27 8.40 -28.69
CA ASP A 291 1.96 7.32 -29.63
C ASP A 291 3.19 6.84 -30.43
N VAL A 292 4.18 7.69 -30.61
CA VAL A 292 5.44 7.32 -31.29
C VAL A 292 6.56 6.95 -30.31
N SER A 293 6.33 7.08 -29.01
CA SER A 293 7.31 6.77 -27.97
C SER A 293 7.52 5.27 -27.82
N ASN A 294 8.76 4.84 -27.61
CA ASN A 294 9.05 3.45 -27.26
C ASN A 294 8.83 3.20 -25.77
N LEU A 295 7.68 2.66 -25.42
CA LEU A 295 7.28 2.37 -24.05
C LEU A 295 7.91 1.08 -23.47
N LEU A 296 8.62 0.30 -24.32
CA LEU A 296 9.27 -0.97 -23.96
C LEU A 296 10.71 -0.98 -24.50
N PRO A 297 11.59 -0.06 -24.06
CA PRO A 297 12.94 0.03 -24.59
C PRO A 297 13.81 -1.17 -24.19
N GLU A 298 14.70 -1.57 -25.07
CA GLU A 298 15.80 -2.48 -24.72
C GLU A 298 16.89 -1.68 -24.01
N LEU A 299 17.22 -2.11 -22.78
CA LEU A 299 18.21 -1.40 -21.97
C LEU A 299 19.60 -2.04 -22.11
N PRO A 300 20.67 -1.24 -22.09
CA PRO A 300 22.03 -1.75 -21.99
C PRO A 300 22.23 -2.59 -20.74
N ALA A 301 23.13 -3.58 -20.79
CA ALA A 301 23.34 -4.54 -19.70
C ALA A 301 23.62 -3.90 -18.33
N HIS A 302 24.29 -2.74 -18.29
CA HIS A 302 24.60 -2.03 -17.05
C HIS A 302 23.38 -1.31 -16.42
N LEU A 303 22.28 -1.15 -17.16
CA LEU A 303 21.00 -0.62 -16.70
C LEU A 303 19.93 -1.72 -16.53
N ASN A 304 20.29 -2.98 -16.64
CA ASN A 304 19.35 -4.10 -16.49
C ASN A 304 19.18 -4.50 -15.01
N THR A 305 18.86 -3.53 -14.17
CA THR A 305 18.45 -3.76 -12.77
C THR A 305 16.94 -3.59 -12.63
N PRO A 306 16.28 -4.19 -11.63
CA PRO A 306 14.84 -4.04 -11.43
C PRO A 306 14.37 -2.58 -11.51
N TYR A 307 15.04 -1.69 -10.78
CA TYR A 307 14.72 -0.25 -10.75
C TYR A 307 14.83 0.43 -12.13
N HIS A 308 15.94 0.24 -12.86
CA HIS A 308 16.11 0.89 -14.16
C HIS A 308 15.13 0.34 -15.20
N VAL A 309 14.91 -0.99 -15.22
CA VAL A 309 13.94 -1.62 -16.10
C VAL A 309 12.54 -1.05 -15.85
N SER A 310 12.11 -0.99 -14.60
CA SER A 310 10.80 -0.47 -14.22
C SER A 310 10.65 1.02 -14.50
N SER A 311 11.68 1.82 -14.27
CA SER A 311 11.64 3.26 -14.53
C SER A 311 11.53 3.62 -16.01
N GLN A 312 12.05 2.77 -16.89
CA GLN A 312 12.07 3.00 -18.35
C GLN A 312 10.96 2.25 -19.10
N THR A 313 10.35 1.26 -18.47
CA THR A 313 9.31 0.42 -19.09
C THR A 313 7.94 0.83 -18.59
N GLU A 314 7.20 1.59 -19.39
CA GLU A 314 5.97 2.27 -18.97
C GLU A 314 4.91 1.34 -18.35
N PRO A 315 4.60 0.13 -18.90
CA PRO A 315 3.61 -0.75 -18.31
C PRO A 315 4.01 -1.35 -16.95
N TYR A 316 5.31 -1.39 -16.62
CA TYR A 316 5.78 -2.02 -15.41
C TYR A 316 5.53 -1.17 -14.17
N PHE A 317 5.43 -1.84 -13.02
CA PHE A 317 5.41 -1.14 -11.74
C PHE A 317 6.71 -0.36 -11.55
N TRP A 318 6.59 0.85 -11.04
CA TRP A 318 7.73 1.62 -10.58
C TRP A 318 7.43 2.20 -9.20
N GLY A 319 8.10 1.65 -8.18
CA GLY A 319 7.83 1.89 -6.77
C GLY A 319 6.48 1.29 -6.32
N PRO A 320 6.24 -0.05 -6.50
CA PRO A 320 5.04 -0.70 -5.97
C PRO A 320 5.12 -0.73 -4.44
N VAL A 321 4.49 0.23 -3.80
CA VAL A 321 4.64 0.48 -2.36
C VAL A 321 3.56 -0.20 -1.52
N SER A 322 2.35 -0.37 -2.07
CA SER A 322 1.22 -0.99 -1.37
C SER A 322 0.48 -1.98 -2.25
N VAL A 323 -0.01 -3.04 -1.62
CA VAL A 323 -0.97 -4.00 -2.14
C VAL A 323 -2.18 -4.05 -1.23
N SER A 324 -3.39 -3.99 -1.82
CA SER A 324 -4.65 -4.09 -1.10
C SER A 324 -5.62 -5.01 -1.83
N LEU A 325 -6.50 -5.66 -1.09
CA LEU A 325 -7.53 -6.54 -1.63
C LEU A 325 -8.91 -6.01 -1.28
N ASP A 326 -9.88 -6.22 -2.16
CA ASP A 326 -11.29 -6.01 -1.83
C ASP A 326 -12.03 -7.34 -1.62
N GLY A 327 -13.27 -7.24 -1.12
CA GLY A 327 -14.12 -8.41 -0.88
C GLY A 327 -14.57 -9.16 -2.14
N LYS A 328 -14.15 -8.73 -3.35
CA LYS A 328 -14.47 -9.34 -4.64
C LYS A 328 -13.25 -10.03 -5.29
N GLY A 329 -12.14 -10.16 -4.55
CA GLY A 329 -10.90 -10.79 -5.01
C GLY A 329 -10.12 -9.93 -6.02
N ARG A 330 -10.27 -8.61 -5.96
CA ARG A 330 -9.44 -7.70 -6.76
C ARG A 330 -8.24 -7.24 -5.95
N LEU A 331 -7.08 -7.28 -6.61
CA LEU A 331 -5.81 -6.77 -6.12
C LEU A 331 -5.60 -5.36 -6.67
N TYR A 332 -5.26 -4.44 -5.79
CA TYR A 332 -4.89 -3.07 -6.09
C TYR A 332 -3.41 -2.87 -5.75
N VAL A 333 -2.62 -2.35 -6.69
CA VAL A 333 -1.17 -2.13 -6.52
C VAL A 333 -0.88 -0.65 -6.70
N ALA A 334 -0.51 0.05 -5.63
CA ALA A 334 -0.13 1.46 -5.69
C ALA A 334 1.31 1.63 -6.17
N GLU A 335 1.51 2.53 -7.14
CA GLU A 335 2.80 2.86 -7.74
C GLU A 335 3.18 4.31 -7.43
N THR A 336 4.03 4.50 -6.44
CA THR A 336 4.41 5.85 -5.98
C THR A 336 5.05 6.69 -7.08
N ASN A 337 5.94 6.10 -7.88
CA ASN A 337 6.71 6.83 -8.89
C ASN A 337 5.97 7.02 -10.23
N ARG A 338 4.84 6.33 -10.42
CA ARG A 338 3.99 6.45 -11.62
C ARG A 338 2.71 7.23 -11.37
N HIS A 339 2.45 7.67 -10.14
CA HIS A 339 1.25 8.44 -9.78
C HIS A 339 -0.06 7.75 -10.17
N ARG A 340 -0.11 6.42 -10.03
CA ARG A 340 -1.23 5.57 -10.44
C ARG A 340 -1.33 4.34 -9.56
N PHE A 341 -2.38 3.56 -9.76
CA PHE A 341 -2.45 2.18 -9.30
C PHE A 341 -3.00 1.27 -10.39
N GLN A 342 -2.63 0.01 -10.33
CA GLN A 342 -3.13 -1.02 -11.23
C GLN A 342 -4.07 -1.96 -10.48
N VAL A 343 -5.10 -2.45 -11.18
CA VAL A 343 -6.11 -3.36 -10.62
C VAL A 343 -6.07 -4.67 -11.38
N TYR A 344 -6.08 -5.77 -10.64
CA TYR A 344 -6.11 -7.14 -11.14
C TYR A 344 -7.28 -7.89 -10.53
N GLN A 345 -7.87 -8.84 -11.28
CA GLN A 345 -8.93 -9.72 -10.82
C GLN A 345 -8.41 -11.14 -10.67
N LYS A 346 -8.57 -11.73 -9.50
CA LYS A 346 -8.33 -13.17 -9.28
C LYS A 346 -9.45 -13.98 -9.95
N ARG A 347 -9.05 -15.03 -10.69
CA ARG A 347 -9.95 -16.05 -11.25
C ARG A 347 -10.12 -17.21 -10.30
#